data_15ca6a62c08bb9ad1ebad61443fa081a
#
_entry.id   15ca6a62c08bb9ad1ebad61443fa081a
#
_cell.length_a   1.000
_cell.length_b   1.000
_cell.length_c   1.000
_cell.angle_alpha   90.00
_cell.angle_beta   90.00
_cell.angle_gamma   90.00
#
_symmetry.space_group_name_H-M   'P 1'
#
loop_
_entity.id
_entity.type
_entity.pdbx_description
1 polymer ?
#
loop_
_entity_poly.entity_id
_entity_poly.type
_entity_poly.pdbx_seq_one_letter_code
_entity_poly.pdbx_strand_id
1 'polypeptide(L)'
;ATELSRRSTGKTVYILDEPTTGLHFADVHKLTEILRRLAADGNTVIVIEHNLDVIKRADYIIDLGPEGGSGGGTIVATGTPEQVAQNPNSFTGQYLKPALERAWKLQGTAPAPVPEEPGRPAPAEEKASAQPPRKRKKADKK
;
A
#
# COMPACT_ATOMS: atom_id res chain seq x y z
N ALA A 1 4.59 22.20 3.85
CA ALA A 1 5.92 22.10 3.21
C ALA A 1 7.07 22.52 4.15
N THR A 2 6.81 23.36 5.13
CA THR A 2 7.87 23.96 6.00
C THR A 2 8.49 22.97 6.98
N GLU A 3 7.74 21.94 7.44
CA GLU A 3 8.24 20.94 8.41
C GLU A 3 9.25 19.97 7.78
N LEU A 4 9.06 19.62 6.50
CA LEU A 4 9.95 18.71 5.78
C LEU A 4 11.33 19.30 5.47
N SER A 5 11.50 20.63 5.60
CA SER A 5 12.77 21.34 5.36
C SER A 5 13.65 21.46 6.61
N ARG A 6 13.18 21.04 7.79
CA ARG A 6 14.02 21.02 9.00
C ARG A 6 15.10 19.95 8.87
N ARG A 7 16.32 20.28 9.28
CA ARG A 7 17.43 19.32 9.32
C ARG A 7 17.03 18.12 10.18
N SER A 8 16.92 16.98 9.54
CA SER A 8 16.71 15.71 10.21
C SER A 8 17.90 15.34 11.08
N THR A 9 17.64 14.86 12.29
CA THR A 9 18.67 14.35 13.19
C THR A 9 19.02 12.88 12.93
N GLY A 10 18.50 12.30 11.80
CA GLY A 10 18.83 10.95 11.36
C GLY A 10 18.10 9.81 12.07
N LYS A 11 17.06 10.10 12.85
CA LYS A 11 16.21 9.07 13.52
C LYS A 11 14.78 9.56 13.74
N THR A 12 14.24 10.25 12.73
CA THR A 12 12.88 10.77 12.79
C THR A 12 11.93 9.86 12.05
N VAL A 13 10.72 9.69 12.57
CA VAL A 13 9.61 9.03 11.87
C VAL A 13 8.68 10.13 11.33
N TYR A 14 8.53 10.16 10.02
CA TYR A 14 7.59 11.03 9.33
C TYR A 14 6.35 10.21 8.95
N ILE A 15 5.17 10.70 9.30
CA ILE A 15 3.90 10.10 8.89
C ILE A 15 3.16 11.16 8.07
N LEU A 16 2.88 10.84 6.82
CA LEU A 16 2.17 11.72 5.88
C LEU A 16 0.89 11.04 5.41
N ASP A 17 -0.21 11.76 5.49
CA ASP A 17 -1.52 11.29 5.06
C ASP A 17 -1.90 12.03 3.78
N GLU A 18 -2.09 11.28 2.69
CA GLU A 18 -2.41 11.76 1.33
C GLU A 18 -1.65 13.03 0.90
N PRO A 19 -0.32 13.07 1.00
CA PRO A 19 0.44 14.30 0.75
C PRO A 19 0.39 14.76 -0.71
N THR A 20 -0.08 13.93 -1.65
CA THR A 20 -0.24 14.29 -3.07
C THR A 20 -1.57 14.93 -3.39
N THR A 21 -2.52 14.99 -2.46
CA THR A 21 -3.84 15.57 -2.70
C THR A 21 -3.74 17.01 -3.21
N GLY A 22 -4.36 17.27 -4.38
CA GLY A 22 -4.36 18.59 -5.00
C GLY A 22 -3.05 19.02 -5.67
N LEU A 23 -2.03 18.16 -5.73
CA LEU A 23 -0.77 18.45 -6.40
C LEU A 23 -0.82 18.16 -7.91
N HIS A 24 -0.13 18.98 -8.69
CA HIS A 24 0.18 18.71 -10.09
C HIS A 24 1.22 17.58 -10.21
N PHE A 25 1.21 16.86 -11.32
CA PHE A 25 2.14 15.75 -11.59
C PHE A 25 3.62 16.11 -11.34
N ALA A 26 4.05 17.31 -11.78
CA ALA A 26 5.42 17.78 -11.55
C ALA A 26 5.75 17.96 -10.05
N ASP A 27 4.77 18.34 -9.24
CA ASP A 27 4.95 18.53 -7.80
C ASP A 27 4.93 17.21 -7.04
N VAL A 28 4.15 16.22 -7.51
CA VAL A 28 4.19 14.84 -7.01
C VAL A 28 5.60 14.26 -7.18
N HIS A 29 6.24 14.51 -8.33
CA HIS A 29 7.60 14.05 -8.57
C HIS A 29 8.60 14.69 -7.59
N LYS A 30 8.52 16.00 -7.39
CA LYS A 30 9.37 16.71 -6.43
C LYS A 30 9.16 16.21 -5.00
N LEU A 31 7.91 16.02 -4.60
CA LEU A 31 7.58 15.46 -3.29
C LEU A 31 8.23 14.08 -3.10
N THR A 32 8.09 13.20 -4.07
CA THR A 32 8.67 11.85 -4.01
C THR A 32 10.19 11.89 -3.86
N GLU A 33 10.88 12.80 -4.55
CA GLU A 33 12.32 12.98 -4.40
C GLU A 33 12.71 13.47 -2.98
N ILE A 34 11.92 14.37 -2.38
CA ILE A 34 12.11 14.81 -1.00
C ILE A 34 11.95 13.63 -0.03
N LEU A 35 10.88 12.83 -0.18
CA LEU A 35 10.63 11.67 0.67
C LEU A 35 11.77 10.65 0.58
N ARG A 36 12.28 10.38 -0.62
CA ARG A 36 13.43 9.49 -0.81
C ARG A 36 14.69 10.01 -0.15
N ARG A 37 14.97 11.30 -0.22
CA ARG A 37 16.11 11.92 0.48
C ARG A 37 15.99 11.78 1.98
N LEU A 38 14.80 12.04 2.56
CA LEU A 38 14.55 11.84 3.98
C LEU A 38 14.82 10.41 4.42
N ALA A 39 14.38 9.42 3.64
CA ALA A 39 14.66 8.01 3.91
C ALA A 39 16.16 7.69 3.79
N ALA A 40 16.84 8.19 2.76
CA ALA A 40 18.28 8.01 2.56
C ALA A 40 19.13 8.62 3.69
N ASP A 41 18.64 9.69 4.33
CA ASP A 41 19.26 10.32 5.50
C ASP A 41 19.06 9.52 6.80
N GLY A 42 18.51 8.30 6.73
CA GLY A 42 18.33 7.39 7.86
C GLY A 42 17.02 7.58 8.63
N ASN A 43 16.06 8.32 8.09
CA ASN A 43 14.73 8.46 8.68
C ASN A 43 13.79 7.36 8.21
N THR A 44 12.72 7.15 8.99
CA THR A 44 11.59 6.32 8.58
C THR A 44 10.48 7.23 8.04
N VAL A 45 10.02 6.95 6.81
CA VAL A 45 8.97 7.74 6.16
C VAL A 45 7.79 6.82 5.88
N ILE A 46 6.66 7.07 6.52
CA ILE A 46 5.40 6.35 6.35
C ILE A 46 4.45 7.28 5.58
N VAL A 47 3.94 6.80 4.46
CA VAL A 47 3.05 7.57 3.60
C VAL A 47 1.77 6.79 3.37
N ILE A 48 0.63 7.39 3.69
CA ILE A 48 -0.69 6.86 3.34
C ILE A 48 -1.04 7.46 1.99
N GLU A 49 -1.14 6.65 0.95
CA GLU A 49 -1.31 7.11 -0.42
C GLU A 49 -2.07 6.11 -1.30
N HIS A 50 -2.75 6.66 -2.29
CA HIS A 50 -3.39 5.91 -3.37
C HIS A 50 -2.81 6.26 -4.76
N ASN A 51 -1.89 7.23 -4.82
CA ASN A 51 -1.21 7.64 -6.03
C ASN A 51 -0.14 6.62 -6.44
N LEU A 52 -0.34 5.94 -7.56
CA LEU A 52 0.56 4.90 -8.06
C LEU A 52 1.98 5.40 -8.38
N ASP A 53 2.15 6.69 -8.71
CA ASP A 53 3.47 7.28 -8.97
C ASP A 53 4.32 7.39 -7.70
N VAL A 54 3.68 7.50 -6.54
CA VAL A 54 4.33 7.42 -5.22
C VAL A 54 4.52 5.97 -4.82
N ILE A 55 3.45 5.16 -4.88
CA ILE A 55 3.43 3.77 -4.42
C ILE A 55 4.52 2.93 -5.12
N LYS A 56 4.69 3.07 -6.45
CA LYS A 56 5.71 2.32 -7.21
C LYS A 56 7.16 2.65 -6.84
N ARG A 57 7.38 3.72 -6.06
CA ARG A 57 8.71 4.18 -5.60
C ARG A 57 8.96 3.90 -4.13
N ALA A 58 8.03 3.28 -3.44
CA ALA A 58 8.19 2.88 -2.06
C ALA A 58 9.21 1.72 -1.95
N ASP A 59 9.93 1.67 -0.85
CA ASP A 59 10.80 0.53 -0.52
C ASP A 59 9.97 -0.66 -0.02
N TYR A 60 8.85 -0.37 0.64
CA TYR A 60 7.95 -1.37 1.21
C TYR A 60 6.50 -0.88 1.20
N ILE A 61 5.58 -1.76 0.90
CA ILE A 61 4.14 -1.49 0.84
C ILE A 61 3.43 -2.36 1.88
N ILE A 62 2.45 -1.77 2.56
CA ILE A 62 1.45 -2.46 3.37
C ILE A 62 0.10 -2.16 2.72
N ASP A 63 -0.46 -3.16 2.04
CA ASP A 63 -1.74 -3.02 1.33
C ASP A 63 -2.87 -3.48 2.24
N LEU A 64 -3.83 -2.58 2.47
CA LEU A 64 -4.98 -2.82 3.32
C LEU A 64 -6.20 -3.17 2.46
N GLY A 65 -7.05 -4.04 2.97
CA GLY A 65 -8.26 -4.49 2.28
C GLY A 65 -9.21 -3.35 1.93
N PRO A 66 -10.10 -3.60 0.94
CA PRO A 66 -10.92 -2.56 0.30
C PRO A 66 -12.03 -2.00 1.19
N GLU A 67 -12.37 -2.66 2.29
CA GLU A 67 -13.47 -2.26 3.15
C GLU A 67 -12.96 -1.46 4.36
N GLY A 68 -13.61 -0.34 4.64
CA GLY A 68 -13.39 0.47 5.83
C GLY A 68 -14.29 0.04 7.00
N GLY A 69 -14.06 0.56 8.20
CA GLY A 69 -14.88 0.30 9.40
C GLY A 69 -14.62 -1.08 10.02
N SER A 70 -15.63 -1.69 10.62
CA SER A 70 -15.53 -2.97 11.34
C SER A 70 -15.19 -4.19 10.48
N GLY A 71 -15.32 -4.09 9.15
CA GLY A 71 -14.96 -5.13 8.18
C GLY A 71 -13.66 -4.83 7.41
N GLY A 72 -13.05 -3.66 7.62
CA GLY A 72 -11.87 -3.22 6.88
C GLY A 72 -10.60 -3.22 7.69
N GLY A 73 -9.51 -2.83 7.05
CA GLY A 73 -8.21 -2.72 7.70
C GLY A 73 -7.43 -4.03 7.81
N THR A 74 -7.90 -5.10 7.16
CA THR A 74 -7.13 -6.34 7.07
C THR A 74 -5.97 -6.17 6.08
N ILE A 75 -4.78 -6.58 6.48
CA ILE A 75 -3.61 -6.57 5.59
C ILE A 75 -3.81 -7.68 4.54
N VAL A 76 -3.87 -7.30 3.26
CA VAL A 76 -4.02 -8.24 2.13
C VAL A 76 -2.69 -8.57 1.46
N ALA A 77 -1.75 -7.64 1.47
CA ALA A 77 -0.41 -7.85 0.93
C ALA A 77 0.62 -6.97 1.64
N THR A 78 1.84 -7.45 1.73
CA THR A 78 3.00 -6.67 2.18
C THR A 78 4.21 -7.05 1.37
N GLY A 79 5.15 -6.12 1.18
CA GLY A 79 6.40 -6.38 0.48
C GLY A 79 6.85 -5.21 -0.37
N THR A 80 7.84 -5.48 -1.23
CA THR A 80 8.26 -4.49 -2.24
C THR A 80 7.14 -4.26 -3.26
N PRO A 81 7.18 -3.16 -4.02
CA PRO A 81 6.22 -2.93 -5.10
C PRO A 81 6.06 -4.11 -6.06
N GLU A 82 7.17 -4.79 -6.38
CA GLU A 82 7.20 -5.96 -7.26
C GLU A 82 6.49 -7.17 -6.64
N GLN A 83 6.69 -7.40 -5.34
CA GLN A 83 6.03 -8.49 -4.60
C GLN A 83 4.53 -8.26 -4.52
N VAL A 84 4.12 -7.04 -4.17
CA VAL A 84 2.70 -6.68 -4.10
C VAL A 84 2.03 -6.77 -5.48
N ALA A 85 2.71 -6.36 -6.55
CA ALA A 85 2.21 -6.46 -7.92
C ALA A 85 1.98 -7.91 -8.40
N GLN A 86 2.62 -8.90 -7.78
CA GLN A 86 2.44 -10.32 -8.09
C GLN A 86 1.32 -10.97 -7.26
N ASN A 87 0.84 -10.31 -6.22
CA ASN A 87 -0.22 -10.85 -5.36
C ASN A 87 -1.60 -10.73 -6.04
N PRO A 88 -2.27 -11.83 -6.40
CA PRO A 88 -3.57 -11.79 -7.09
C PRO A 88 -4.70 -11.22 -6.22
N ASN A 89 -4.54 -11.23 -4.89
CA ASN A 89 -5.53 -10.74 -3.94
C ASN A 89 -5.38 -9.23 -3.64
N SER A 90 -4.29 -8.60 -4.12
CA SER A 90 -4.04 -7.18 -3.93
C SER A 90 -4.66 -6.36 -5.06
N PHE A 91 -5.65 -5.53 -4.74
CA PHE A 91 -6.18 -4.55 -5.70
C PHE A 91 -5.10 -3.54 -6.10
N THR A 92 -4.34 -3.04 -5.14
CA THR A 92 -3.19 -2.15 -5.41
C THR A 92 -2.20 -2.83 -6.35
N GLY A 93 -1.90 -4.11 -6.13
CA GLY A 93 -1.01 -4.91 -6.97
C GLY A 93 -1.47 -5.02 -8.43
N GLN A 94 -2.78 -5.18 -8.66
CA GLN A 94 -3.34 -5.26 -10.01
C GLN A 94 -3.10 -3.98 -10.83
N TYR A 95 -3.22 -2.81 -10.20
CA TYR A 95 -2.94 -1.52 -10.84
C TYR A 95 -1.45 -1.20 -10.91
N LEU A 96 -0.69 -1.65 -9.92
CA LEU A 96 0.75 -1.41 -9.83
C LEU A 96 1.53 -2.19 -10.90
N LYS A 97 1.12 -3.42 -11.20
CA LYS A 97 1.79 -4.29 -12.17
C LYS A 97 1.99 -3.62 -13.54
N PRO A 98 0.96 -3.12 -14.25
CA PRO A 98 1.17 -2.45 -15.53
C PRO A 98 1.94 -1.13 -15.42
N ALA A 99 1.92 -0.47 -14.27
CA ALA A 99 2.70 0.74 -14.05
C ALA A 99 4.21 0.44 -13.93
N LEU A 100 4.56 -0.65 -13.23
CA LEU A 100 5.94 -1.13 -13.12
C LEU A 100 6.45 -1.66 -14.47
N GLU A 101 5.67 -2.45 -15.19
CA GLU A 101 6.05 -2.98 -16.51
C GLU A 101 6.36 -1.87 -17.51
N ARG A 102 5.58 -0.77 -17.49
CA ARG A 102 5.86 0.42 -18.32
C ARG A 102 7.17 1.10 -17.91
N ALA A 103 7.42 1.23 -16.61
CA ALA A 103 8.64 1.83 -16.11
C ALA A 103 9.88 1.02 -16.50
N TRP A 104 9.82 -0.31 -16.39
CA TRP A 104 10.92 -1.22 -16.79
C TRP A 104 11.21 -1.18 -18.29
N LYS A 105 10.17 -1.16 -19.13
CA LYS A 105 10.34 -1.02 -20.58
C LYS A 105 11.04 0.28 -20.97
N LEU A 106 10.78 1.37 -20.23
CA LEU A 106 11.41 2.66 -20.48
C LEU A 106 12.87 2.72 -19.98
N GLN A 107 13.20 1.97 -18.93
CA GLN A 107 14.53 1.98 -18.31
C GLN A 107 15.44 0.84 -18.80
N GLY A 108 14.91 -0.08 -19.62
CA GLY A 108 15.68 -1.23 -20.14
C GLY A 108 16.10 -2.25 -19.07
N THR A 109 15.54 -2.16 -17.86
CA THR A 109 15.85 -3.04 -16.73
C THR A 109 14.61 -3.82 -16.33
N ALA A 110 14.62 -5.15 -16.57
CA ALA A 110 13.67 -6.03 -15.90
C ALA A 110 14.11 -6.21 -14.43
N PRO A 111 13.18 -6.24 -13.46
CA PRO A 111 13.55 -6.50 -12.08
C PRO A 111 14.19 -7.88 -11.95
N ALA A 112 15.15 -8.00 -11.04
CA ALA A 112 15.62 -9.30 -10.60
C ALA A 112 14.43 -10.12 -10.04
N PRO A 113 14.40 -11.45 -10.24
CA PRO A 113 13.38 -12.30 -9.64
C PRO A 113 13.40 -12.09 -8.14
N VAL A 114 12.22 -11.78 -7.59
CA VAL A 114 12.04 -11.55 -6.15
C VAL A 114 12.37 -12.87 -5.44
N PRO A 115 13.30 -12.90 -4.47
CA PRO A 115 13.53 -14.09 -3.67
C PRO A 115 12.23 -14.45 -2.95
N GLU A 116 11.77 -15.68 -3.08
CA GLU A 116 10.72 -16.21 -2.24
C GLU A 116 11.23 -16.20 -0.80
N GLU A 117 10.59 -15.41 0.09
CA GLU A 117 10.89 -15.48 1.51
C GLU A 117 10.52 -16.88 2.02
N PRO A 118 11.48 -17.68 2.48
CA PRO A 118 11.17 -18.98 3.04
C PRO A 118 10.46 -18.80 4.39
N GLY A 119 9.17 -19.11 4.42
CA GLY A 119 8.50 -19.43 5.69
C GLY A 119 7.54 -18.41 6.27
N ARG A 120 6.80 -17.66 5.48
CA ARG A 120 5.59 -17.01 6.00
C ARG A 120 4.42 -17.95 5.84
N PRO A 121 3.73 -18.38 6.93
CA PRO A 121 2.52 -19.20 6.81
C PRO A 121 1.47 -18.42 5.99
N ALA A 122 0.83 -19.10 5.05
CA ALA A 122 -0.31 -18.56 4.33
C ALA A 122 -1.36 -18.04 5.34
N PRO A 123 -2.05 -16.91 5.04
CA PRO A 123 -3.13 -16.47 5.89
C PRO A 123 -4.13 -17.61 6.05
N ALA A 124 -4.44 -17.96 7.30
CA ALA A 124 -5.41 -19.01 7.62
C ALA A 124 -6.72 -18.67 6.89
N GLU A 125 -7.20 -19.60 6.08
CA GLU A 125 -8.56 -19.56 5.53
C GLU A 125 -9.54 -19.55 6.71
N GLU A 126 -10.00 -18.37 7.08
CA GLU A 126 -11.08 -18.21 8.03
C GLU A 126 -12.35 -18.70 7.33
N LYS A 127 -12.69 -19.97 7.61
CA LYS A 127 -13.93 -20.59 7.16
C LYS A 127 -15.08 -19.69 7.62
N ALA A 128 -15.71 -19.01 6.67
CA ALA A 128 -16.95 -18.30 6.87
C ALA A 128 -17.97 -19.26 7.50
N SER A 129 -18.17 -19.12 8.81
CA SER A 129 -19.25 -19.79 9.52
C SER A 129 -20.56 -19.16 9.07
N ALA A 130 -21.23 -19.80 8.12
CA ALA A 130 -22.57 -19.44 7.69
C ALA A 130 -23.51 -19.52 8.88
N GLN A 131 -23.93 -18.37 9.41
CA GLN A 131 -25.06 -18.33 10.34
C GLN A 131 -26.35 -18.62 9.58
N PRO A 132 -27.22 -19.54 10.07
CA PRO A 132 -28.49 -19.82 9.43
C PRO A 132 -29.44 -18.64 9.57
N PRO A 133 -30.36 -18.42 8.60
CA PRO A 133 -31.25 -17.25 8.59
C PRO A 133 -32.21 -17.29 9.78
N ARG A 134 -32.24 -16.20 10.55
CA ARG A 134 -33.22 -15.99 11.64
C ARG A 134 -34.65 -15.98 11.08
N LYS A 135 -35.46 -16.97 11.49
CA LYS A 135 -36.88 -17.03 11.19
C LYS A 135 -37.60 -15.81 11.78
N ARG A 136 -38.19 -14.99 10.93
CA ARG A 136 -39.15 -13.91 11.34
C ARG A 136 -40.37 -14.56 11.97
N LYS A 137 -40.63 -14.28 13.26
CA LYS A 137 -41.90 -14.56 13.91
C LYS A 137 -42.98 -13.69 13.26
N LYS A 138 -44.01 -14.34 12.71
CA LYS A 138 -45.27 -13.66 12.35
C LYS A 138 -45.92 -13.16 13.64
N ALA A 139 -46.26 -11.87 13.68
CA ALA A 139 -47.15 -11.31 14.69
C ALA A 139 -48.57 -11.64 14.27
N ASP A 140 -49.25 -12.47 15.07
CA ASP A 140 -50.69 -12.64 14.98
C ASP A 140 -51.38 -11.40 15.54
N LYS A 141 -52.24 -10.82 14.68
CA LYS A 141 -53.26 -9.84 15.11
C LYS A 141 -54.43 -10.56 15.76
N LYS A 142 -54.75 -10.14 16.92
CA LYS A 142 -56.11 -10.17 17.46
C LYS A 142 -56.43 -8.81 18.06
#